data_17833a123f23e344a10dba45d05c3715
#
_entry.id   17833a123f23e344a10dba45d05c3715
#
_cell.length_a   1.000
_cell.length_b   1.000
_cell.length_c   1.000
_cell.angle_alpha   90.00
_cell.angle_beta   90.00
_cell.angle_gamma   90.00
#
_symmetry.space_group_name_H-M   'P 1'
#
loop_
_entity.id
_entity.type
_entity.pdbx_description
1 polymer ?
#
loop_
_entity_poly.entity_id
_entity_poly.type
_entity_poly.pdbx_seq_one_letter_code
_entity_poly.pdbx_strand_id
1 'polypeptide(L)'
;MLRLSTTQGTRIIKSEQFRADYGGGEANVAISLANYGHETIFASKVPTHALGDAVQKHLQSYGVSTNYLLRGGKRLGTYYMEAGVGERAASVIYDRAGSSFATMTEIEWSLENLFEGVDIFHVSGITPALSSEWQQMTKKLMEAAKESGCLISFDINYRGKLWTQAEASRVIKQLLPLVDICSAGEMDALYLLGVDKAPEEETESLIYYYQKMQEKFPMIKAFYSTKRKVYSASANQLVGTLWMDETYFESQVHEIEPIVDRVGGGDAFAGGILHGMLTDMPPQEIINFATAASALKHTVHGDCNQFSQEEVTQFLTCGSGKIIR
;
A
#
# COMPACT_ATOMS: atom_id res chain seq x y z
N MET A 1 3.77 5.68 11.01
CA MET A 1 2.80 6.42 11.86
C MET A 1 2.40 5.57 13.06
N LEU A 2 2.04 6.20 14.20
CA LEU A 2 1.39 5.53 15.32
C LEU A 2 -0.12 5.44 15.06
N ARG A 3 -0.68 4.25 15.16
CA ARG A 3 -2.12 4.00 15.14
C ARG A 3 -2.63 3.78 16.56
N LEU A 4 -3.71 4.44 16.93
CA LEU A 4 -4.42 4.26 18.18
C LEU A 4 -5.85 3.79 17.87
N SER A 5 -6.15 2.52 18.15
CA SER A 5 -7.42 1.88 17.80
C SER A 5 -8.27 1.62 19.03
N THR A 6 -9.57 1.84 18.93
CA THR A 6 -10.51 1.38 19.96
C THR A 6 -10.70 -0.15 19.85
N THR A 7 -11.08 -0.76 20.95
CA THR A 7 -11.60 -2.13 20.91
C THR A 7 -12.88 -2.17 20.08
N GLN A 8 -13.10 -3.26 19.33
CA GLN A 8 -14.33 -3.45 18.57
C GLN A 8 -15.57 -3.30 19.46
N GLY A 9 -16.55 -2.54 18.97
CA GLY A 9 -17.74 -2.20 19.75
C GLY A 9 -17.61 -0.94 20.62
N THR A 10 -16.39 -0.45 20.88
CA THR A 10 -16.18 0.77 21.66
C THR A 10 -16.06 1.99 20.74
N ARG A 11 -16.82 3.03 21.04
CA ARG A 11 -16.73 4.32 20.34
C ARG A 11 -15.57 5.14 20.87
N ILE A 12 -14.92 5.91 19.99
CA ILE A 12 -13.76 6.74 20.35
C ILE A 12 -14.09 7.74 21.47
N ILE A 13 -15.29 8.30 21.46
CA ILE A 13 -15.79 9.25 22.45
C ILE A 13 -15.97 8.63 23.87
N LYS A 14 -15.97 7.30 23.98
CA LYS A 14 -16.12 6.55 25.23
C LYS A 14 -14.94 5.65 25.55
N SER A 15 -13.89 5.70 24.72
CA SER A 15 -12.72 4.83 24.89
C SER A 15 -11.82 5.36 26.00
N GLU A 16 -11.57 4.54 26.99
CA GLU A 16 -10.60 4.79 28.07
C GLU A 16 -9.23 4.21 27.74
N GLN A 17 -9.16 3.31 26.74
CA GLN A 17 -7.95 2.63 26.31
C GLN A 17 -7.87 2.56 24.80
N PHE A 18 -6.66 2.65 24.28
CA PHE A 18 -6.36 2.46 22.87
C PHE A 18 -5.30 1.37 22.72
N ARG A 19 -5.49 0.52 21.73
CA ARG A 19 -4.43 -0.35 21.25
C ARG A 19 -3.50 0.47 20.36
N ALA A 20 -2.21 0.38 20.63
CA ALA A 20 -1.17 1.01 19.83
C ALA A 20 -0.58 0.02 18.82
N ASP A 21 -0.60 0.39 17.55
CA ASP A 21 0.03 -0.31 16.42
C ASP A 21 0.87 0.71 15.63
N TYR A 22 1.78 0.24 14.77
CA TYR A 22 2.55 1.09 13.87
C TYR A 22 2.25 0.69 12.44
N GLY A 23 2.10 1.68 11.55
CA GLY A 23 1.78 1.45 10.16
C GLY A 23 2.14 2.65 9.27
N GLY A 24 1.86 2.48 8.01
CA GLY A 24 2.08 3.42 6.91
C GLY A 24 2.22 2.62 5.63
N GLY A 25 1.64 3.07 4.52
CA GLY A 25 1.53 2.29 3.30
C GLY A 25 2.84 1.64 2.90
N GLU A 26 3.87 2.43 2.71
CA GLU A 26 5.19 1.95 2.29
C GLU A 26 5.86 1.05 3.35
N ALA A 27 5.68 1.36 4.65
CA ALA A 27 6.19 0.52 5.73
C ALA A 27 5.48 -0.85 5.77
N ASN A 28 4.17 -0.87 5.54
CA ASN A 28 3.38 -2.10 5.50
C ASN A 28 3.79 -2.99 4.31
N VAL A 29 4.08 -2.39 3.15
CA VAL A 29 4.61 -3.10 1.97
C VAL A 29 6.00 -3.67 2.26
N ALA A 30 6.91 -2.88 2.87
CA ALA A 30 8.24 -3.34 3.25
C ALA A 30 8.17 -4.52 4.24
N ILE A 31 7.28 -4.48 5.23
CA ILE A 31 7.06 -5.57 6.18
C ILE A 31 6.52 -6.82 5.47
N SER A 32 5.60 -6.67 4.52
CA SER A 32 5.09 -7.82 3.73
C SER A 32 6.23 -8.51 2.98
N LEU A 33 7.07 -7.74 2.28
CA LEU A 33 8.21 -8.26 1.54
C LEU A 33 9.26 -8.91 2.46
N ALA A 34 9.53 -8.33 3.63
CA ALA A 34 10.43 -8.93 4.61
C ALA A 34 9.90 -10.28 5.11
N ASN A 35 8.58 -10.40 5.37
CA ASN A 35 7.94 -11.66 5.74
C ASN A 35 8.00 -12.72 4.62
N TYR A 36 8.15 -12.28 3.36
CA TYR A 36 8.33 -13.17 2.20
C TYR A 36 9.80 -13.47 1.90
N GLY A 37 10.74 -13.05 2.78
CA GLY A 37 12.16 -13.39 2.69
C GLY A 37 13.01 -12.42 1.86
N HIS A 38 12.46 -11.28 1.44
CA HIS A 38 13.24 -10.26 0.73
C HIS A 38 13.99 -9.34 1.70
N GLU A 39 15.16 -8.87 1.28
CA GLU A 39 15.85 -7.76 1.96
C GLU A 39 15.08 -6.46 1.69
N THR A 40 14.67 -5.80 2.75
CA THR A 40 13.86 -4.58 2.66
C THR A 40 14.47 -3.43 3.44
N ILE A 41 14.37 -2.24 2.86
CA ILE A 41 14.88 -0.99 3.45
C ILE A 41 13.70 0.00 3.57
N PHE A 42 13.56 0.63 4.71
CA PHE A 42 12.57 1.67 4.90
C PHE A 42 13.22 3.04 5.12
N ALA A 43 13.08 3.92 4.13
CA ALA A 43 13.54 5.31 4.20
C ALA A 43 12.42 6.23 4.69
N SER A 44 12.62 6.89 5.82
CA SER A 44 11.66 7.81 6.44
C SER A 44 12.34 8.68 7.47
N LYS A 45 11.55 9.53 8.17
CA LYS A 45 12.06 10.36 9.29
C LYS A 45 11.12 10.27 10.48
N VAL A 46 11.70 10.00 11.66
CA VAL A 46 10.97 9.86 12.93
C VAL A 46 11.62 10.73 14.02
N PRO A 47 10.87 11.13 15.06
CA PRO A 47 11.44 11.95 16.13
C PRO A 47 12.53 11.20 16.91
N THR A 48 13.33 11.94 17.67
CA THR A 48 14.45 11.39 18.47
C THR A 48 14.03 10.79 19.81
N HIS A 49 12.77 10.95 20.21
CA HIS A 49 12.23 10.42 21.47
C HIS A 49 11.66 8.99 21.33
N ALA A 50 11.22 8.40 22.43
CA ALA A 50 10.78 7.01 22.55
C ALA A 50 9.77 6.52 21.49
N LEU A 51 8.89 7.37 20.95
CA LEU A 51 7.99 6.95 19.87
C LEU A 51 8.72 6.70 18.55
N GLY A 52 9.81 7.44 18.27
CA GLY A 52 10.66 7.14 17.13
C GLY A 52 11.44 5.83 17.34
N ASP A 53 11.91 5.55 18.57
CA ASP A 53 12.56 4.29 18.92
C ASP A 53 11.59 3.10 18.77
N ALA A 54 10.33 3.30 19.13
CA ALA A 54 9.30 2.28 18.99
C ALA A 54 9.01 1.95 17.52
N VAL A 55 8.98 2.94 16.61
CA VAL A 55 8.87 2.69 15.15
C VAL A 55 10.06 1.88 14.65
N GLN A 56 11.27 2.27 15.04
CA GLN A 56 12.49 1.56 14.64
C GLN A 56 12.46 0.10 15.08
N LYS A 57 12.15 -0.15 16.36
CA LYS A 57 12.03 -1.51 16.89
C LYS A 57 10.93 -2.32 16.20
N HIS A 58 9.79 -1.70 15.90
CA HIS A 58 8.71 -2.34 15.19
C HIS A 58 9.15 -2.81 13.80
N LEU A 59 9.79 -1.96 13.01
CA LEU A 59 10.30 -2.33 11.68
C LEU A 59 11.36 -3.45 11.78
N GLN A 60 12.30 -3.31 12.70
CA GLN A 60 13.37 -4.30 12.94
C GLN A 60 12.81 -5.65 13.40
N SER A 61 11.71 -5.69 14.14
CA SER A 61 11.07 -6.95 14.56
C SER A 61 10.53 -7.78 13.41
N TYR A 62 10.30 -7.15 12.25
CA TYR A 62 9.94 -7.83 10.99
C TYR A 62 11.14 -7.99 10.03
N GLY A 63 12.35 -7.66 10.46
CA GLY A 63 13.54 -7.78 9.61
C GLY A 63 13.75 -6.63 8.62
N VAL A 64 12.94 -5.56 8.68
CA VAL A 64 13.11 -4.39 7.80
C VAL A 64 14.33 -3.57 8.24
N SER A 65 15.25 -3.30 7.31
CA SER A 65 16.40 -2.42 7.56
C SER A 65 15.96 -0.99 7.83
N THR A 66 16.49 -0.41 8.89
CA THR A 66 16.24 0.97 9.32
C THR A 66 17.44 1.89 9.14
N ASN A 67 18.41 1.51 8.29
CA ASN A 67 19.63 2.28 8.04
C ASN A 67 19.35 3.68 7.48
N TYR A 68 18.24 3.83 6.77
CA TYR A 68 17.78 5.10 6.20
C TYR A 68 16.60 5.72 6.96
N LEU A 69 16.34 5.26 8.20
CA LEU A 69 15.35 5.87 9.09
C LEU A 69 15.99 7.05 9.82
N LEU A 70 15.84 8.25 9.26
CA LEU A 70 16.38 9.48 9.82
C LEU A 70 15.75 9.82 11.17
N ARG A 71 16.54 10.45 12.04
CA ARG A 71 16.14 10.87 13.38
C ARG A 71 16.10 12.38 13.46
N GLY A 72 14.93 12.94 13.78
CA GLY A 72 14.75 14.39 13.89
C GLY A 72 13.29 14.82 13.80
N GLY A 73 13.05 16.13 13.84
CA GLY A 73 11.71 16.68 13.88
C GLY A 73 11.05 16.54 15.26
N LYS A 74 9.82 17.03 15.40
CA LYS A 74 9.18 17.21 16.71
C LYS A 74 8.25 16.10 17.13
N ARG A 75 7.62 15.37 16.16
CA ARG A 75 6.56 14.42 16.48
C ARG A 75 6.46 13.28 15.47
N LEU A 76 5.96 12.15 15.93
CA LEU A 76 5.51 11.06 15.07
C LEU A 76 4.08 11.37 14.59
N GLY A 77 3.82 11.17 13.30
CA GLY A 77 2.46 11.23 12.78
C GLY A 77 1.59 10.13 13.41
N THR A 78 0.38 10.50 13.79
CA THR A 78 -0.56 9.61 14.50
C THR A 78 -1.89 9.54 13.74
N TYR A 79 -2.62 8.47 13.90
CA TYR A 79 -4.03 8.42 13.56
C TYR A 79 -4.83 7.57 14.54
N TYR A 80 -6.10 7.92 14.67
CA TYR A 80 -7.05 7.24 15.55
C TYR A 80 -8.02 6.45 14.69
N MET A 81 -8.32 5.23 15.11
CA MET A 81 -9.26 4.37 14.42
C MET A 81 -10.36 3.88 15.36
N GLU A 82 -11.59 4.16 15.00
CA GLU A 82 -12.77 3.50 15.56
C GLU A 82 -13.12 2.30 14.67
N ALA A 83 -13.08 1.10 15.26
CA ALA A 83 -13.37 -0.12 14.52
C ALA A 83 -14.81 -0.17 14.05
N GLY A 84 -15.04 -0.58 12.82
CA GLY A 84 -16.36 -0.85 12.27
C GLY A 84 -16.95 -2.16 12.78
N VAL A 85 -18.26 -2.23 12.87
CA VAL A 85 -19.00 -3.45 13.30
C VAL A 85 -20.33 -3.55 12.55
N GLY A 86 -20.59 -4.65 11.89
CA GLY A 86 -21.84 -4.86 11.15
C GLY A 86 -22.05 -3.75 10.11
N GLU A 87 -23.16 -3.05 10.17
CA GLU A 87 -23.49 -1.93 9.26
C GLU A 87 -22.72 -0.63 9.58
N ARG A 88 -22.17 -0.49 10.78
CA ARG A 88 -21.43 0.69 11.16
C ARG A 88 -20.01 0.66 10.62
N ALA A 89 -19.72 1.55 9.68
CA ALA A 89 -18.40 1.67 9.08
C ALA A 89 -17.31 2.06 10.10
N ALA A 90 -16.05 1.66 9.83
CA ALA A 90 -14.90 2.17 10.56
C ALA A 90 -14.70 3.68 10.31
N SER A 91 -14.15 4.38 11.29
CA SER A 91 -13.85 5.81 11.19
C SER A 91 -12.38 6.07 11.50
N VAL A 92 -11.74 6.94 10.71
CA VAL A 92 -10.33 7.30 10.88
C VAL A 92 -10.17 8.80 11.01
N ILE A 93 -9.44 9.21 12.06
CA ILE A 93 -9.04 10.60 12.31
C ILE A 93 -7.52 10.68 12.18
N TYR A 94 -7.05 11.43 11.20
CA TYR A 94 -5.60 11.63 10.99
C TYR A 94 -5.10 12.84 11.78
N ASP A 95 -3.99 12.66 12.49
CA ASP A 95 -3.21 13.67 13.18
C ASP A 95 -1.73 13.55 12.77
N ARG A 96 -1.43 13.81 11.50
CA ARG A 96 -0.09 13.67 10.92
C ARG A 96 0.55 14.99 10.49
N ALA A 97 -0.18 16.09 10.50
CA ALA A 97 0.37 17.39 10.20
C ALA A 97 1.53 17.73 11.16
N GLY A 98 2.61 18.31 10.63
CA GLY A 98 3.78 18.66 11.43
C GLY A 98 4.59 17.46 11.94
N SER A 99 4.35 16.25 11.44
CA SER A 99 5.19 15.09 11.76
C SER A 99 6.58 15.23 11.15
N SER A 100 7.56 14.53 11.74
CA SER A 100 8.97 14.58 11.34
C SER A 100 9.17 14.36 9.84
N PHE A 101 8.44 13.39 9.25
CA PHE A 101 8.49 13.12 7.82
C PHE A 101 7.76 14.20 7.01
N ALA A 102 6.55 14.58 7.41
CA ALA A 102 5.75 15.54 6.64
C ALA A 102 6.38 16.95 6.55
N THR A 103 7.25 17.31 7.49
CA THR A 103 7.92 18.61 7.53
C THR A 103 9.29 18.62 6.86
N MET A 104 9.70 17.57 6.20
CA MET A 104 10.92 17.59 5.38
C MET A 104 10.73 18.51 4.18
N THR A 105 11.71 19.34 3.93
CA THR A 105 11.74 20.32 2.82
C THR A 105 12.82 20.01 1.78
N GLU A 106 13.70 19.07 2.10
CA GLU A 106 14.78 18.60 1.23
C GLU A 106 15.03 17.11 1.44
N ILE A 107 15.69 16.47 0.47
CA ILE A 107 16.15 15.10 0.56
C ILE A 107 17.38 15.07 1.45
N GLU A 108 17.28 14.43 2.63
CA GLU A 108 18.36 14.32 3.61
C GLU A 108 19.16 13.02 3.45
N TRP A 109 18.83 12.16 2.49
CA TRP A 109 19.55 10.93 2.18
C TRP A 109 20.58 11.16 1.06
N SER A 110 21.70 10.40 1.08
CA SER A 110 22.54 10.22 -0.09
C SER A 110 21.79 9.35 -1.09
N LEU A 111 21.44 9.90 -2.27
CA LEU A 111 20.66 9.17 -3.27
C LEU A 111 21.46 8.00 -3.86
N GLU A 112 22.76 8.17 -4.05
CA GLU A 112 23.66 7.12 -4.51
C GLU A 112 23.62 5.90 -3.58
N ASN A 113 23.79 6.11 -2.27
CA ASN A 113 23.80 5.02 -1.29
C ASN A 113 22.39 4.44 -1.06
N LEU A 114 21.34 5.26 -1.21
CA LEU A 114 19.96 4.83 -0.98
C LEU A 114 19.50 3.79 -1.99
N PHE A 115 19.94 3.91 -3.23
CA PHE A 115 19.51 3.06 -4.35
C PHE A 115 20.55 2.04 -4.81
N GLU A 116 21.71 1.96 -4.16
CA GLU A 116 22.73 0.97 -4.47
C GLU A 116 22.21 -0.45 -4.23
N GLY A 117 22.16 -1.27 -5.29
CA GLY A 117 21.72 -2.67 -5.21
C GLY A 117 20.24 -2.87 -4.95
N VAL A 118 19.41 -1.84 -5.17
CA VAL A 118 17.95 -1.91 -4.97
C VAL A 118 17.26 -2.32 -6.27
N ASP A 119 16.45 -3.39 -6.21
CA ASP A 119 15.68 -3.87 -7.37
C ASP A 119 14.40 -3.05 -7.59
N ILE A 120 13.66 -2.73 -6.52
CA ILE A 120 12.38 -2.01 -6.59
C ILE A 120 12.36 -0.86 -5.59
N PHE A 121 12.03 0.34 -6.06
CA PHE A 121 11.64 1.49 -5.24
C PHE A 121 10.12 1.62 -5.22
N HIS A 122 9.50 1.45 -4.05
CA HIS A 122 8.06 1.59 -3.86
C HIS A 122 7.71 2.89 -3.13
N VAL A 123 6.76 3.64 -3.66
CA VAL A 123 6.22 4.86 -3.06
C VAL A 123 4.74 5.02 -3.39
N SER A 124 3.96 5.63 -2.49
CA SER A 124 2.54 5.90 -2.70
C SER A 124 2.26 7.37 -2.97
N GLY A 125 1.11 7.67 -3.58
CA GLY A 125 0.61 9.02 -3.79
C GLY A 125 0.31 9.80 -2.50
N ILE A 126 0.39 9.15 -1.34
CA ILE A 126 0.32 9.84 -0.04
C ILE A 126 1.56 10.71 0.16
N THR A 127 2.73 10.23 -0.23
CA THR A 127 3.99 10.96 -0.04
C THR A 127 4.02 12.31 -0.77
N PRO A 128 3.77 12.41 -2.09
CA PRO A 128 3.71 13.71 -2.78
C PRO A 128 2.51 14.57 -2.35
N ALA A 129 1.47 13.97 -1.74
CA ALA A 129 0.32 14.71 -1.23
C ALA A 129 0.58 15.48 0.07
N LEU A 130 1.73 15.29 0.72
CA LEU A 130 2.05 15.92 2.00
C LEU A 130 2.37 17.42 1.86
N SER A 131 3.05 17.83 0.79
CA SER A 131 3.38 19.22 0.49
C SER A 131 3.92 19.40 -0.93
N SER A 132 4.09 20.67 -1.36
CA SER A 132 4.74 21.02 -2.63
C SER A 132 6.19 20.55 -2.71
N GLU A 133 6.91 20.59 -1.59
CA GLU A 133 8.27 20.10 -1.46
C GLU A 133 8.31 18.59 -1.67
N TRP A 134 7.38 17.85 -1.06
CA TRP A 134 7.25 16.40 -1.25
C TRP A 134 6.87 16.02 -2.68
N GLN A 135 6.12 16.85 -3.42
CA GLN A 135 5.89 16.61 -4.86
C GLN A 135 7.20 16.58 -5.63
N GLN A 136 8.08 17.58 -5.38
CA GLN A 136 9.38 17.69 -6.04
C GLN A 136 10.35 16.60 -5.57
N MET A 137 10.42 16.35 -4.25
CA MET A 137 11.29 15.31 -3.69
C MET A 137 10.92 13.93 -4.17
N THR A 138 9.62 13.59 -4.22
CA THR A 138 9.15 12.30 -4.74
C THR A 138 9.60 12.09 -6.18
N LYS A 139 9.46 13.10 -7.03
CA LYS A 139 9.91 13.02 -8.41
C LYS A 139 11.42 12.79 -8.50
N LYS A 140 12.22 13.55 -7.75
CA LYS A 140 13.69 13.38 -7.71
C LYS A 140 14.11 12.01 -7.18
N LEU A 141 13.42 11.47 -6.18
CA LEU A 141 13.68 10.12 -5.66
C LEU A 141 13.38 9.05 -6.73
N MET A 142 12.26 9.18 -7.46
CA MET A 142 11.93 8.25 -8.55
C MET A 142 12.93 8.35 -9.72
N GLU A 143 13.36 9.57 -10.09
CA GLU A 143 14.38 9.80 -11.11
C GLU A 143 15.71 9.13 -10.73
N ALA A 144 16.18 9.37 -9.50
CA ALA A 144 17.43 8.78 -9.01
C ALA A 144 17.35 7.24 -8.91
N ALA A 145 16.24 6.70 -8.44
CA ALA A 145 16.02 5.26 -8.43
C ALA A 145 16.06 4.65 -9.85
N LYS A 146 15.42 5.31 -10.81
CA LYS A 146 15.42 4.89 -12.21
C LYS A 146 16.84 4.93 -12.82
N GLU A 147 17.60 6.00 -12.54
CA GLU A 147 19.00 6.13 -12.96
C GLU A 147 19.90 5.04 -12.36
N SER A 148 19.57 4.56 -11.15
CA SER A 148 20.26 3.44 -10.50
C SER A 148 19.79 2.05 -11.00
N GLY A 149 18.82 2.00 -11.92
CA GLY A 149 18.32 0.74 -12.50
C GLY A 149 17.16 0.11 -11.75
N CYS A 150 16.62 0.76 -10.70
CA CYS A 150 15.47 0.24 -9.96
C CYS A 150 14.20 0.26 -10.81
N LEU A 151 13.35 -0.75 -10.63
CA LEU A 151 11.95 -0.66 -11.03
C LEU A 151 11.20 0.26 -10.06
N ILE A 152 10.32 1.09 -10.60
CA ILE A 152 9.51 2.01 -9.81
C ILE A 152 8.11 1.43 -9.62
N SER A 153 7.75 1.13 -8.37
CA SER A 153 6.38 0.76 -7.97
C SER A 153 5.67 1.96 -7.37
N PHE A 154 4.51 2.30 -7.91
CA PHE A 154 3.72 3.44 -7.47
C PHE A 154 2.27 3.04 -7.19
N ASP A 155 1.82 3.26 -5.94
CA ASP A 155 0.42 3.15 -5.57
C ASP A 155 -0.24 4.54 -5.61
N ILE A 156 -1.17 4.77 -6.53
CA ILE A 156 -1.87 6.07 -6.68
C ILE A 156 -2.51 6.50 -5.36
N ASN A 157 -3.14 5.63 -4.64
CA ASN A 157 -3.57 5.76 -3.25
C ASN A 157 -4.19 7.15 -2.92
N TYR A 158 -5.05 7.65 -3.79
CA TYR A 158 -5.63 8.99 -3.67
C TYR A 158 -6.33 9.21 -2.32
N ARG A 159 -6.06 10.35 -1.71
CA ARG A 159 -6.62 10.77 -0.42
C ARG A 159 -7.17 12.19 -0.52
N GLY A 160 -8.46 12.34 -0.76
CA GLY A 160 -9.14 13.65 -0.88
C GLY A 160 -9.05 14.56 0.36
N LYS A 161 -8.59 14.03 1.50
CA LYS A 161 -8.28 14.83 2.71
C LYS A 161 -6.89 15.49 2.69
N LEU A 162 -6.03 15.13 1.74
CA LEU A 162 -4.66 15.68 1.61
C LEU A 162 -4.56 16.72 0.50
N TRP A 163 -5.15 16.43 -0.63
CA TRP A 163 -5.11 17.29 -1.82
C TRP A 163 -6.38 17.19 -2.65
N THR A 164 -6.60 18.17 -3.50
CA THR A 164 -7.73 18.16 -4.43
C THR A 164 -7.51 17.15 -5.54
N GLN A 165 -8.60 16.68 -6.16
CA GLN A 165 -8.53 15.78 -7.31
C GLN A 165 -7.73 16.39 -8.48
N ALA A 166 -7.90 17.68 -8.75
CA ALA A 166 -7.20 18.39 -9.81
C ALA A 166 -5.67 18.44 -9.55
N GLU A 167 -5.28 18.70 -8.32
CA GLU A 167 -3.87 18.70 -7.91
C GLU A 167 -3.27 17.30 -7.99
N ALA A 168 -3.97 16.29 -7.45
CA ALA A 168 -3.57 14.90 -7.55
C ALA A 168 -3.37 14.46 -9.01
N SER A 169 -4.36 14.73 -9.88
CA SER A 169 -4.27 14.43 -11.32
C SER A 169 -3.04 15.06 -11.97
N ARG A 170 -2.79 16.34 -11.69
CA ARG A 170 -1.62 17.04 -12.23
C ARG A 170 -0.30 16.41 -11.81
N VAL A 171 -0.13 16.13 -10.52
CA VAL A 171 1.12 15.58 -9.97
C VAL A 171 1.32 14.13 -10.39
N ILE A 172 0.30 13.28 -10.26
CA ILE A 172 0.37 11.87 -10.62
C ILE A 172 0.75 11.69 -12.08
N LYS A 173 0.14 12.46 -13.01
CA LYS A 173 0.51 12.43 -14.43
C LYS A 173 1.96 12.82 -14.71
N GLN A 174 2.61 13.61 -13.85
CA GLN A 174 4.03 13.94 -13.95
C GLN A 174 4.94 12.82 -13.43
N LEU A 175 4.44 11.97 -12.52
CA LEU A 175 5.21 10.87 -11.94
C LEU A 175 5.09 9.57 -12.75
N LEU A 176 3.92 9.28 -13.34
CA LEU A 176 3.64 8.03 -14.05
C LEU A 176 4.61 7.70 -15.19
N PRO A 177 5.21 8.64 -15.94
CA PRO A 177 6.24 8.32 -16.93
C PRO A 177 7.50 7.66 -16.35
N LEU A 178 7.70 7.73 -15.03
CA LEU A 178 8.83 7.08 -14.33
C LEU A 178 8.45 5.69 -13.78
N VAL A 179 7.17 5.32 -13.80
CA VAL A 179 6.62 4.14 -13.12
C VAL A 179 6.70 2.90 -14.02
N ASP A 180 7.07 1.77 -13.41
CA ASP A 180 7.09 0.44 -14.06
C ASP A 180 5.91 -0.43 -13.60
N ILE A 181 5.48 -0.30 -12.33
CA ILE A 181 4.42 -1.11 -11.71
C ILE A 181 3.45 -0.16 -11.01
N CYS A 182 2.18 -0.17 -11.36
CA CYS A 182 1.21 0.81 -10.88
C CYS A 182 -0.02 0.16 -10.24
N SER A 183 -0.28 0.52 -8.99
CA SER A 183 -1.59 0.28 -8.36
C SER A 183 -2.56 1.35 -8.81
N ALA A 184 -3.47 0.98 -9.72
CA ALA A 184 -4.49 1.86 -10.27
C ALA A 184 -5.72 1.06 -10.69
N GLY A 185 -6.90 1.59 -10.41
CA GLY A 185 -8.18 1.01 -10.81
C GLY A 185 -9.04 1.95 -11.66
N GLU A 186 -10.28 1.54 -11.90
CA GLU A 186 -11.27 2.31 -12.67
C GLU A 186 -11.40 3.76 -12.19
N MET A 187 -11.52 3.98 -10.88
CA MET A 187 -11.71 5.32 -10.32
C MET A 187 -10.49 6.22 -10.56
N ASP A 188 -9.28 5.64 -10.52
CA ASP A 188 -8.05 6.37 -10.81
C ASP A 188 -7.98 6.74 -12.29
N ALA A 189 -8.32 5.80 -13.16
CA ALA A 189 -8.40 6.01 -14.63
C ALA A 189 -9.32 7.18 -14.97
N LEU A 190 -10.54 7.15 -14.45
CA LEU A 190 -11.57 8.16 -14.72
C LEU A 190 -11.22 9.53 -14.14
N TYR A 191 -10.94 9.56 -12.84
CA TYR A 191 -10.92 10.83 -12.11
C TYR A 191 -9.53 11.47 -12.02
N LEU A 192 -8.47 10.70 -12.15
CA LEU A 192 -7.10 11.20 -12.03
C LEU A 192 -6.33 11.18 -13.35
N LEU A 193 -6.51 10.12 -14.15
CA LEU A 193 -5.70 9.95 -15.36
C LEU A 193 -6.38 10.51 -16.63
N GLY A 194 -7.68 10.85 -16.53
CA GLY A 194 -8.43 11.43 -17.65
C GLY A 194 -8.65 10.42 -18.77
N VAL A 195 -8.97 9.20 -18.40
CA VAL A 195 -9.50 8.18 -19.30
C VAL A 195 -11.00 8.40 -19.41
N ASP A 196 -11.53 8.35 -20.62
CA ASP A 196 -12.96 8.50 -20.86
C ASP A 196 -13.72 7.29 -20.28
N LYS A 197 -14.99 7.52 -19.93
CA LYS A 197 -15.86 6.44 -19.42
C LYS A 197 -15.98 5.32 -20.46
N ALA A 198 -15.88 4.09 -19.99
CA ALA A 198 -16.10 2.94 -20.85
C ALA A 198 -17.47 2.99 -21.53
N PRO A 199 -17.61 2.58 -22.82
CA PRO A 199 -18.89 2.46 -23.49
C PRO A 199 -19.88 1.60 -22.68
N GLU A 200 -21.18 1.87 -22.79
CA GLU A 200 -22.21 1.12 -22.03
C GLU A 200 -22.28 -0.36 -22.44
N GLU A 201 -21.84 -0.68 -23.65
CA GLU A 201 -21.77 -2.05 -24.18
C GLU A 201 -20.58 -2.84 -23.65
N GLU A 202 -19.61 -2.16 -22.99
CA GLU A 202 -18.40 -2.79 -22.44
C GLU A 202 -18.73 -3.50 -21.12
N THR A 203 -18.82 -4.84 -21.18
CA THR A 203 -19.17 -5.68 -20.03
C THR A 203 -18.04 -5.83 -19.03
N GLU A 204 -16.78 -5.64 -19.48
CA GLU A 204 -15.56 -5.75 -18.68
C GLU A 204 -14.82 -4.41 -18.59
N SER A 205 -15.49 -3.41 -18.01
CA SER A 205 -15.02 -2.02 -17.97
C SER A 205 -13.58 -1.87 -17.46
N LEU A 206 -13.10 -2.73 -16.54
CA LEU A 206 -11.75 -2.64 -15.99
C LEU A 206 -10.68 -2.99 -17.04
N ILE A 207 -10.95 -3.94 -17.94
CA ILE A 207 -10.04 -4.25 -19.07
C ILE A 207 -9.90 -3.03 -19.98
N TYR A 208 -11.01 -2.39 -20.33
CA TYR A 208 -10.99 -1.14 -21.09
C TYR A 208 -10.11 -0.07 -20.41
N TYR A 209 -10.28 0.14 -19.10
CA TYR A 209 -9.49 1.14 -18.37
C TYR A 209 -8.00 0.79 -18.33
N TYR A 210 -7.63 -0.47 -18.14
CA TYR A 210 -6.24 -0.90 -18.18
C TYR A 210 -5.63 -0.68 -19.57
N GLN A 211 -6.31 -1.04 -20.64
CA GLN A 211 -5.86 -0.77 -22.01
C GLN A 211 -5.64 0.71 -22.25
N LYS A 212 -6.60 1.56 -21.85
CA LYS A 212 -6.48 3.01 -22.01
C LYS A 212 -5.40 3.64 -21.14
N MET A 213 -5.17 3.12 -19.95
CA MET A 213 -4.02 3.53 -19.12
C MET A 213 -2.71 3.11 -19.76
N GLN A 214 -2.60 1.88 -20.29
CA GLN A 214 -1.42 1.38 -21.00
C GLN A 214 -1.10 2.21 -22.25
N GLU A 215 -2.12 2.59 -23.05
CA GLU A 215 -1.96 3.49 -24.20
C GLU A 215 -1.38 4.85 -23.80
N LYS A 216 -1.80 5.41 -22.64
CA LYS A 216 -1.31 6.70 -22.13
C LYS A 216 0.07 6.60 -21.49
N PHE A 217 0.37 5.49 -20.86
CA PHE A 217 1.60 5.25 -20.08
C PHE A 217 2.25 3.93 -20.49
N PRO A 218 2.78 3.84 -21.72
CA PRO A 218 3.28 2.58 -22.29
C PRO A 218 4.52 2.02 -21.59
N MET A 219 5.17 2.79 -20.71
CA MET A 219 6.32 2.33 -19.93
C MET A 219 5.92 1.48 -18.73
N ILE A 220 4.65 1.53 -18.30
CA ILE A 220 4.17 0.76 -17.16
C ILE A 220 3.97 -0.70 -17.61
N LYS A 221 4.69 -1.61 -16.97
CA LYS A 221 4.69 -3.05 -17.28
C LYS A 221 3.48 -3.77 -16.67
N ALA A 222 3.01 -3.29 -15.52
CA ALA A 222 1.89 -3.89 -14.82
C ALA A 222 1.00 -2.85 -14.15
N PHE A 223 -0.32 -3.00 -14.33
CA PHE A 223 -1.34 -2.34 -13.52
C PHE A 223 -2.05 -3.38 -12.67
N TYR A 224 -2.34 -3.04 -11.42
CA TYR A 224 -3.07 -3.92 -10.54
C TYR A 224 -4.05 -3.16 -9.63
N SER A 225 -5.12 -3.83 -9.26
CA SER A 225 -6.10 -3.29 -8.31
C SER A 225 -6.90 -4.41 -7.64
N THR A 226 -7.86 -4.05 -6.79
CA THR A 226 -8.79 -5.00 -6.18
C THR A 226 -10.24 -4.62 -6.47
N LYS A 227 -11.05 -5.60 -6.82
CA LYS A 227 -12.51 -5.50 -6.81
C LYS A 227 -13.00 -5.95 -5.43
N ARG A 228 -13.87 -5.16 -4.83
CA ARG A 228 -14.40 -5.48 -3.51
C ARG A 228 -15.92 -5.30 -3.46
N LYS A 229 -16.62 -6.35 -3.08
CA LYS A 229 -18.04 -6.28 -2.77
C LYS A 229 -18.18 -6.26 -1.24
N VAL A 230 -18.61 -5.11 -0.72
CA VAL A 230 -18.75 -4.89 0.73
C VAL A 230 -20.17 -5.27 1.15
N TYR A 231 -20.29 -6.26 2.02
CA TYR A 231 -21.58 -6.66 2.61
C TYR A 231 -21.82 -5.92 3.93
N SER A 232 -20.75 -5.76 4.72
CA SER A 232 -20.77 -5.03 5.99
C SER A 232 -19.35 -4.56 6.37
N ALA A 233 -19.20 -3.92 7.52
CA ALA A 233 -17.87 -3.62 8.06
C ALA A 233 -17.09 -4.90 8.44
N SER A 234 -17.80 -6.00 8.66
CA SER A 234 -17.25 -7.28 9.12
C SER A 234 -17.21 -8.37 8.03
N ALA A 235 -17.75 -8.11 6.83
CA ALA A 235 -17.81 -9.08 5.75
C ALA A 235 -17.62 -8.42 4.38
N ASN A 236 -16.77 -8.99 3.55
CA ASN A 236 -16.61 -8.60 2.15
C ASN A 236 -16.18 -9.78 1.28
N GLN A 237 -16.33 -9.57 -0.02
CA GLN A 237 -15.74 -10.39 -1.07
C GLN A 237 -14.60 -9.60 -1.69
N LEU A 238 -13.47 -10.27 -1.93
CA LEU A 238 -12.25 -9.67 -2.50
C LEU A 238 -11.80 -10.47 -3.72
N VAL A 239 -11.50 -9.75 -4.79
CA VAL A 239 -10.87 -10.26 -6.01
C VAL A 239 -9.73 -9.34 -6.39
N GLY A 240 -8.56 -9.88 -6.64
CA GLY A 240 -7.43 -9.16 -7.19
C GLY A 240 -7.47 -9.14 -8.71
N THR A 241 -6.99 -8.05 -9.30
CA THR A 241 -6.89 -7.89 -10.76
C THR A 241 -5.49 -7.43 -11.13
N LEU A 242 -4.97 -7.99 -12.22
CA LEU A 242 -3.65 -7.67 -12.77
C LEU A 242 -3.77 -7.53 -14.29
N TRP A 243 -3.18 -6.48 -14.82
CA TRP A 243 -2.92 -6.27 -16.24
C TRP A 243 -1.44 -6.30 -16.48
N MET A 244 -0.97 -7.26 -17.23
CA MET A 244 0.45 -7.47 -17.53
C MET A 244 0.58 -8.12 -18.91
N ASP A 245 1.57 -7.70 -19.70
CA ASP A 245 1.81 -8.22 -21.05
C ASP A 245 0.54 -8.17 -21.93
N GLU A 246 -0.18 -7.05 -21.89
CA GLU A 246 -1.44 -6.82 -22.62
C GLU A 246 -2.53 -7.86 -22.30
N THR A 247 -2.42 -8.56 -21.16
CA THR A 247 -3.34 -9.59 -20.73
C THR A 247 -3.91 -9.27 -19.35
N TYR A 248 -5.18 -9.53 -19.18
CA TYR A 248 -5.92 -9.35 -17.94
C TYR A 248 -6.01 -10.67 -17.15
N PHE A 249 -5.71 -10.60 -15.87
CA PHE A 249 -5.79 -11.71 -14.93
C PHE A 249 -6.66 -11.34 -13.73
N GLU A 250 -7.47 -12.26 -13.28
CA GLU A 250 -8.21 -12.18 -12.02
C GLU A 250 -7.82 -13.32 -11.09
N SER A 251 -7.79 -13.03 -9.79
CA SER A 251 -7.64 -14.07 -8.78
C SER A 251 -8.93 -14.85 -8.59
N GLN A 252 -8.82 -15.97 -7.91
CA GLN A 252 -9.99 -16.56 -7.29
C GLN A 252 -10.65 -15.59 -6.30
N VAL A 253 -11.94 -15.80 -6.04
CA VAL A 253 -12.72 -14.99 -5.10
C VAL A 253 -12.42 -15.42 -3.67
N HIS A 254 -12.15 -14.46 -2.78
CA HIS A 254 -12.03 -14.68 -1.35
C HIS A 254 -13.21 -14.07 -0.60
N GLU A 255 -13.96 -14.91 0.10
CA GLU A 255 -14.98 -14.47 1.06
C GLU A 255 -14.32 -14.26 2.41
N ILE A 256 -14.37 -13.04 2.92
CA ILE A 256 -13.69 -12.66 4.16
C ILE A 256 -14.74 -12.32 5.21
N GLU A 257 -14.96 -13.23 6.14
CA GLU A 257 -15.89 -13.11 7.27
C GLU A 257 -15.46 -14.04 8.42
N PRO A 258 -15.25 -13.51 9.66
CA PRO A 258 -15.28 -12.10 10.00
C PRO A 258 -14.02 -11.35 9.61
N ILE A 259 -14.16 -10.06 9.25
CA ILE A 259 -13.03 -9.16 9.13
C ILE A 259 -12.63 -8.69 10.54
N VAL A 260 -11.38 -8.98 10.93
CA VAL A 260 -10.77 -8.50 12.18
C VAL A 260 -10.27 -7.06 12.01
N ASP A 261 -9.51 -6.82 10.94
CA ASP A 261 -8.98 -5.50 10.63
C ASP A 261 -8.72 -5.34 9.13
N ARG A 262 -9.36 -4.32 8.53
CA ARG A 262 -9.25 -4.11 7.07
C ARG A 262 -8.11 -3.18 6.67
N VAL A 263 -7.51 -2.45 7.63
CA VAL A 263 -6.41 -1.50 7.33
C VAL A 263 -5.17 -2.29 6.92
N GLY A 264 -4.47 -1.82 5.89
CA GLY A 264 -3.27 -2.48 5.37
C GLY A 264 -3.54 -3.67 4.43
N GLY A 265 -4.82 -4.01 4.16
CA GLY A 265 -5.15 -5.06 3.18
C GLY A 265 -4.66 -4.73 1.75
N GLY A 266 -4.74 -3.45 1.34
CA GLY A 266 -4.18 -2.97 0.08
C GLY A 266 -2.66 -3.05 0.04
N ASP A 267 -2.01 -2.72 1.16
CA ASP A 267 -0.54 -2.77 1.27
C ASP A 267 -0.04 -4.23 1.24
N ALA A 268 -0.77 -5.16 1.89
CA ALA A 268 -0.48 -6.59 1.82
C ALA A 268 -0.66 -7.15 0.40
N PHE A 269 -1.68 -6.67 -0.33
CA PHE A 269 -1.88 -6.99 -1.73
C PHE A 269 -0.72 -6.48 -2.59
N ALA A 270 -0.32 -5.21 -2.43
CA ALA A 270 0.82 -4.64 -3.13
C ALA A 270 2.12 -5.41 -2.82
N GLY A 271 2.36 -5.76 -1.55
CA GLY A 271 3.50 -6.60 -1.16
C GLY A 271 3.51 -7.96 -1.86
N GLY A 272 2.34 -8.58 -2.02
CA GLY A 272 2.19 -9.84 -2.77
C GLY A 272 2.47 -9.69 -4.27
N ILE A 273 2.00 -8.61 -4.90
CA ILE A 273 2.33 -8.30 -6.32
C ILE A 273 3.84 -8.14 -6.49
N LEU A 274 4.48 -7.32 -5.64
CA LEU A 274 5.92 -7.07 -5.72
C LEU A 274 6.75 -8.33 -5.44
N HIS A 275 6.31 -9.19 -4.51
CA HIS A 275 6.92 -10.49 -4.26
C HIS A 275 6.91 -11.35 -5.53
N GLY A 276 5.75 -11.47 -6.17
CA GLY A 276 5.62 -12.26 -7.39
C GLY A 276 6.48 -11.71 -8.55
N MET A 277 6.59 -10.39 -8.67
CA MET A 277 7.47 -9.73 -9.65
C MET A 277 8.95 -10.00 -9.38
N LEU A 278 9.38 -9.95 -8.11
CA LEU A 278 10.76 -10.20 -7.69
C LEU A 278 11.18 -11.67 -7.82
N THR A 279 10.23 -12.58 -7.86
CA THR A 279 10.48 -14.04 -7.95
C THR A 279 10.08 -14.63 -9.29
N ASP A 280 9.81 -13.78 -10.30
CA ASP A 280 9.42 -14.17 -11.66
C ASP A 280 8.26 -15.19 -11.71
N MET A 281 7.28 -15.05 -10.80
CA MET A 281 6.08 -15.89 -10.84
C MET A 281 5.25 -15.63 -12.09
N PRO A 282 4.56 -16.66 -12.63
CA PRO A 282 3.56 -16.46 -13.68
C PRO A 282 2.46 -15.45 -13.24
N PRO A 283 1.95 -14.58 -14.12
CA PRO A 283 1.00 -13.53 -13.75
C PRO A 283 -0.24 -14.01 -12.99
N GLN A 284 -0.78 -15.20 -13.35
CA GLN A 284 -1.91 -15.81 -12.62
C GLN A 284 -1.54 -16.21 -11.19
N GLU A 285 -0.32 -16.66 -10.96
CA GLU A 285 0.17 -17.01 -9.61
C GLU A 285 0.42 -15.76 -8.79
N ILE A 286 0.99 -14.69 -9.40
CA ILE A 286 1.16 -13.37 -8.76
C ILE A 286 -0.17 -12.90 -8.19
N ILE A 287 -1.21 -12.84 -9.01
CA ILE A 287 -2.48 -12.27 -8.60
C ILE A 287 -3.19 -13.13 -7.55
N ASN A 288 -3.08 -14.47 -7.64
CA ASN A 288 -3.64 -15.36 -6.63
C ASN A 288 -2.92 -15.20 -5.29
N PHE A 289 -1.59 -15.16 -5.28
CA PHE A 289 -0.79 -14.96 -4.08
C PHE A 289 -1.08 -13.61 -3.42
N ALA A 290 -1.08 -12.53 -4.18
CA ALA A 290 -1.33 -11.18 -3.68
C ALA A 290 -2.72 -11.04 -3.04
N THR A 291 -3.74 -11.64 -3.66
CA THR A 291 -5.10 -11.60 -3.14
C THR A 291 -5.25 -12.45 -1.87
N ALA A 292 -4.62 -13.61 -1.83
CA ALA A 292 -4.58 -14.47 -0.63
C ALA A 292 -3.88 -13.76 0.55
N ALA A 293 -2.74 -13.11 0.30
CA ALA A 293 -2.03 -12.31 1.29
C ALA A 293 -2.90 -11.19 1.86
N SER A 294 -3.62 -10.47 0.98
CA SER A 294 -4.59 -9.47 1.39
C SER A 294 -5.74 -10.06 2.22
N ALA A 295 -6.29 -11.21 1.80
CA ALA A 295 -7.36 -11.89 2.53
C ALA A 295 -6.90 -12.30 3.93
N LEU A 296 -5.72 -12.91 4.06
CA LEU A 296 -5.13 -13.29 5.34
C LEU A 296 -4.90 -12.05 6.23
N LYS A 297 -4.43 -10.94 5.68
CA LYS A 297 -4.23 -9.70 6.44
C LYS A 297 -5.53 -9.22 7.11
N HIS A 298 -6.69 -9.43 6.51
CA HIS A 298 -7.97 -9.04 7.11
C HIS A 298 -8.32 -9.85 8.37
N THR A 299 -7.64 -10.95 8.63
CA THR A 299 -7.89 -11.85 9.77
C THR A 299 -7.08 -11.52 11.02
N VAL A 300 -6.17 -10.55 10.96
CA VAL A 300 -5.31 -10.14 12.07
C VAL A 300 -5.41 -8.65 12.35
N HIS A 301 -5.16 -8.26 13.58
CA HIS A 301 -5.11 -6.86 13.97
C HIS A 301 -3.83 -6.16 13.50
N GLY A 302 -3.90 -4.83 13.40
CA GLY A 302 -2.78 -3.97 13.00
C GLY A 302 -2.76 -3.73 11.49
N ASP A 303 -1.84 -2.89 11.03
CA ASP A 303 -1.75 -2.47 9.63
C ASP A 303 -0.95 -3.45 8.78
N CYS A 304 -0.01 -4.16 9.39
CA CYS A 304 0.98 -4.96 8.69
C CYS A 304 0.47 -6.37 8.39
N ASN A 305 0.91 -6.93 7.28
CA ASN A 305 0.88 -8.37 7.05
C ASN A 305 1.76 -9.08 8.09
N GLN A 306 1.28 -10.21 8.62
CA GLN A 306 1.98 -11.01 9.64
C GLN A 306 2.25 -12.45 9.16
N PHE A 307 1.96 -12.74 7.90
CA PHE A 307 2.07 -14.08 7.33
C PHE A 307 3.30 -14.22 6.45
N SER A 308 3.98 -15.36 6.55
CA SER A 308 5.10 -15.72 5.69
C SER A 308 4.64 -16.13 4.29
N GLN A 309 5.60 -16.28 3.36
CA GLN A 309 5.34 -16.80 2.02
C GLN A 309 4.72 -18.21 2.08
N GLU A 310 5.23 -19.08 2.96
CA GLU A 310 4.75 -20.45 3.13
C GLU A 310 3.30 -20.47 3.62
N GLU A 311 2.94 -19.62 4.58
CA GLU A 311 1.58 -19.54 5.11
C GLU A 311 0.58 -19.07 4.03
N VAL A 312 0.96 -18.08 3.22
CA VAL A 312 0.13 -17.62 2.08
C VAL A 312 -0.04 -18.74 1.04
N THR A 313 1.05 -19.42 0.68
CA THR A 313 1.02 -20.55 -0.26
C THR A 313 0.19 -21.71 0.26
N GLN A 314 0.30 -22.02 1.55
CA GLN A 314 -0.49 -23.04 2.19
C GLN A 314 -2.00 -22.71 2.22
N PHE A 315 -2.33 -21.45 2.49
CA PHE A 315 -3.71 -20.96 2.43
C PHE A 315 -4.33 -21.16 1.04
N LEU A 316 -3.56 -20.88 -0.03
CA LEU A 316 -4.01 -21.11 -1.41
C LEU A 316 -4.24 -22.58 -1.75
N THR A 317 -3.42 -23.48 -1.20
CA THR A 317 -3.47 -24.92 -1.57
C THR A 317 -4.41 -25.74 -0.70
N CYS A 318 -4.51 -25.42 0.60
CA CYS A 318 -5.25 -26.22 1.57
C CYS A 318 -6.69 -25.73 1.79
N GLY A 319 -7.05 -24.54 1.32
CA GLY A 319 -8.34 -23.91 1.57
C GLY A 319 -8.56 -23.55 3.05
N SER A 320 -9.72 -22.94 3.34
CA SER A 320 -10.09 -22.51 4.68
C SER A 320 -10.63 -23.67 5.53
N GLY A 321 -10.38 -23.66 6.84
CA GLY A 321 -11.09 -24.46 7.84
C GLY A 321 -10.44 -25.76 8.28
N LYS A 322 -9.22 -26.11 7.85
CA LYS A 322 -8.47 -27.26 8.37
C LYS A 322 -7.41 -26.79 9.39
N ILE A 323 -7.26 -27.58 10.46
CA ILE A 323 -6.15 -27.35 11.41
C ILE A 323 -4.84 -27.69 10.68
N ILE A 324 -3.95 -26.71 10.60
CA ILE A 324 -2.58 -26.88 10.09
C ILE A 324 -1.76 -27.51 11.23
N ARG A 325 -1.13 -28.66 10.98
CA ARG A 325 -0.33 -29.38 11.96
C ARG A 325 1.11 -29.54 11.47
#